data_70598fec42641f4a595e0d5764f0b18c
#
_entry.id   70598fec42641f4a595e0d5764f0b18c
#
_cell.length_a   1.000
_cell.length_b   1.000
_cell.length_c   1.000
_cell.angle_alpha   90.00
_cell.angle_beta   90.00
_cell.angle_gamma   90.00
#
_symmetry.space_group_name_H-M   'P 1'
#
loop_
_entity.id
_entity.type
_entity.pdbx_description
1 polymer ?
#
loop_
_entity_poly.entity_id
_entity_poly.type
_entity_poly.pdbx_seq_one_letter_code
_entity_poly.pdbx_strand_id
1 'polypeptide(L)'
;MIIKGQEFHINGLTYTVRSAVQTDAEQLSEIRVQIDGETENMDREAGEGFIDKIGFQKIIKTDSEEMKNLFLVAEVHNRIVGFSRCEGSNLKRLSHKIEFGVCILREFWGYGMGKSLLQQSIQWADENEVKKISLQVLEKNEKAIQLYKKLGLEVEGILKNDKKLSDGKYYNTVVMGRFTDTFHKRGEEVCFTEGNTM
;
A
#
# COMPACT_ATOMS: atom_id res chain seq x y z
N MET A 1 -1.71 2.90 13.07
CA MET A 1 -2.69 1.84 13.49
C MET A 1 -2.08 0.45 13.27
N ILE A 2 -2.57 -0.57 14.00
CA ILE A 2 -2.02 -1.95 13.94
C ILE A 2 -3.12 -2.92 13.53
N ILE A 3 -2.83 -3.80 12.56
CA ILE A 3 -3.71 -4.91 12.17
C ILE A 3 -3.10 -6.25 12.59
N LYS A 4 -3.96 -7.27 12.73
CA LYS A 4 -3.52 -8.64 13.03
C LYS A 4 -2.81 -9.23 11.80
N GLY A 5 -1.69 -9.92 12.03
CA GLY A 5 -0.98 -10.63 10.98
C GLY A 5 -1.83 -11.72 10.32
N GLN A 6 -1.72 -11.83 8.99
CA GLN A 6 -2.38 -12.84 8.18
C GLN A 6 -1.36 -13.61 7.34
N GLU A 7 -1.46 -14.94 7.38
CA GLU A 7 -0.63 -15.84 6.58
C GLU A 7 -1.26 -16.10 5.21
N PHE A 8 -0.42 -16.20 4.20
CA PHE A 8 -0.78 -16.50 2.82
C PHE A 8 0.11 -17.63 2.30
N HIS A 9 -0.50 -18.51 1.50
CA HIS A 9 0.21 -19.59 0.81
C HIS A 9 -0.07 -19.48 -0.68
N ILE A 10 0.90 -19.01 -1.47
CA ILE A 10 0.74 -18.75 -2.91
C ILE A 10 1.95 -19.29 -3.66
N ASN A 11 1.71 -20.09 -4.70
CA ASN A 11 2.74 -20.67 -5.55
C ASN A 11 3.83 -21.44 -4.77
N GLY A 12 3.45 -22.15 -3.70
CA GLY A 12 4.37 -22.95 -2.88
C GLY A 12 5.18 -22.12 -1.86
N LEU A 13 4.97 -20.82 -1.78
CA LEU A 13 5.61 -19.95 -0.79
C LEU A 13 4.58 -19.53 0.28
N THR A 14 4.97 -19.70 1.54
CA THR A 14 4.22 -19.17 2.69
C THR A 14 4.85 -17.88 3.18
N TYR A 15 4.03 -16.84 3.37
CA TYR A 15 4.45 -15.56 3.91
C TYR A 15 3.36 -14.93 4.78
N THR A 16 3.77 -14.04 5.66
CA THR A 16 2.87 -13.30 6.54
C THR A 16 2.85 -11.83 6.14
N VAL A 17 1.65 -11.24 6.08
CA VAL A 17 1.46 -9.78 6.02
C VAL A 17 1.02 -9.32 7.40
N ARG A 18 1.75 -8.39 7.99
CA ARG A 18 1.48 -7.85 9.33
C ARG A 18 1.85 -6.38 9.42
N SER A 19 1.38 -5.70 10.45
CA SER A 19 1.87 -4.36 10.75
C SER A 19 3.37 -4.38 11.08
N ALA A 20 4.06 -3.34 10.60
CA ALA A 20 5.45 -3.11 10.94
C ALA A 20 5.61 -2.81 12.44
N VAL A 21 6.69 -3.30 13.05
CA VAL A 21 7.09 -3.02 14.41
C VAL A 21 8.49 -2.41 14.46
N GLN A 22 8.84 -1.73 15.55
CA GLN A 22 10.11 -0.97 15.60
C GLN A 22 11.36 -1.84 15.40
N THR A 23 11.28 -3.13 15.71
CA THR A 23 12.37 -4.08 15.46
C THR A 23 12.62 -4.37 13.99
N ASP A 24 11.65 -4.07 13.12
CA ASP A 24 11.77 -4.25 11.66
C ASP A 24 12.63 -3.16 10.99
N ALA A 25 12.87 -2.06 11.70
CA ALA A 25 13.47 -0.84 11.14
C ALA A 25 14.83 -1.05 10.45
N GLU A 26 15.66 -1.96 10.96
CA GLU A 26 16.96 -2.28 10.38
C GLU A 26 16.79 -2.98 9.03
N GLN A 27 16.01 -4.05 8.98
CA GLN A 27 15.71 -4.75 7.73
C GLN A 27 15.00 -3.83 6.70
N LEU A 28 14.09 -2.97 7.15
CA LEU A 28 13.41 -2.00 6.27
C LEU A 28 14.37 -0.99 5.66
N SER A 29 15.36 -0.52 6.41
CA SER A 29 16.40 0.37 5.90
C SER A 29 17.21 -0.30 4.78
N GLU A 30 17.61 -1.55 4.97
CA GLU A 30 18.39 -2.33 4.02
C GLU A 30 17.61 -2.68 2.76
N ILE A 31 16.41 -3.27 2.93
CA ILE A 31 15.62 -3.74 1.78
C ILE A 31 15.12 -2.58 0.91
N ARG A 32 14.88 -1.39 1.47
CA ARG A 32 14.47 -0.22 0.70
C ARG A 32 15.55 0.17 -0.29
N VAL A 33 16.82 0.24 0.14
CA VAL A 33 17.96 0.54 -0.74
C VAL A 33 18.12 -0.53 -1.81
N GLN A 34 17.99 -1.82 -1.42
CA GLN A 34 18.06 -2.92 -2.36
C GLN A 34 16.95 -2.84 -3.41
N ILE A 35 15.70 -2.63 -3.02
CA ILE A 35 14.56 -2.53 -3.95
C ILE A 35 14.74 -1.34 -4.90
N ASP A 36 15.14 -0.17 -4.40
CA ASP A 36 15.37 1.02 -5.23
C ASP A 36 16.46 0.74 -6.30
N GLY A 37 17.42 -0.13 -6.02
CA GLY A 37 18.45 -0.57 -6.98
C GLY A 37 18.03 -1.70 -7.93
N GLU A 38 16.97 -2.43 -7.63
CA GLU A 38 16.50 -3.57 -8.43
C GLU A 38 15.53 -3.18 -9.55
N THR A 39 14.93 -1.98 -9.49
CA THR A 39 13.86 -1.58 -10.39
C THR A 39 13.76 -0.06 -10.56
N GLU A 40 13.42 0.37 -11.76
CA GLU A 40 13.08 1.77 -12.07
C GLU A 40 11.60 2.12 -11.78
N ASN A 41 10.84 1.21 -11.19
CA ASN A 41 9.44 1.48 -10.84
C ASN A 41 9.28 2.36 -9.61
N MET A 42 10.36 2.54 -8.83
CA MET A 42 10.41 3.45 -7.68
C MET A 42 10.79 4.87 -8.13
N ASP A 43 10.60 5.83 -7.22
CA ASP A 43 10.91 7.24 -7.49
C ASP A 43 12.39 7.58 -7.23
N ARG A 44 13.17 6.63 -6.74
CA ARG A 44 14.54 6.81 -6.27
C ARG A 44 15.47 5.79 -6.89
N GLU A 45 16.70 6.21 -7.09
CA GLU A 45 17.82 5.30 -7.32
C GLU A 45 18.34 4.72 -5.99
N ALA A 46 19.15 3.67 -6.06
CA ALA A 46 19.71 3.02 -4.89
C ALA A 46 20.44 4.01 -3.98
N GLY A 47 20.01 4.12 -2.74
CA GLY A 47 20.61 5.00 -1.73
C GLY A 47 20.10 6.45 -1.72
N GLU A 48 19.28 6.86 -2.69
CA GLU A 48 18.67 8.19 -2.66
C GLU A 48 17.64 8.30 -1.53
N GLY A 49 17.63 9.46 -0.87
CA GLY A 49 16.74 9.71 0.26
C GLY A 49 16.85 8.62 1.32
N PHE A 50 18.06 8.18 1.63
CA PHE A 50 18.32 7.11 2.58
C PHE A 50 17.62 7.35 3.92
N ILE A 51 16.94 6.33 4.41
CA ILE A 51 16.32 6.32 5.74
C ILE A 51 17.01 5.24 6.55
N ASP A 52 17.70 5.67 7.61
CA ASP A 52 18.39 4.76 8.53
C ASP A 52 17.39 4.06 9.49
N LYS A 53 17.92 3.15 10.32
CA LYS A 53 17.15 2.45 11.35
C LYS A 53 16.36 3.41 12.24
N ILE A 54 16.96 4.52 12.67
CA ILE A 54 16.31 5.49 13.57
C ILE A 54 15.16 6.20 12.83
N GLY A 55 15.37 6.54 11.57
CA GLY A 55 14.35 7.12 10.70
C GLY A 55 13.15 6.17 10.54
N PHE A 56 13.39 4.89 10.24
CA PHE A 56 12.30 3.91 10.15
C PHE A 56 11.60 3.67 11.49
N GLN A 57 12.31 3.65 12.61
CA GLN A 57 11.66 3.56 13.94
C GLN A 57 10.68 4.72 14.18
N LYS A 58 11.07 5.94 13.79
CA LYS A 58 10.19 7.11 13.90
C LYS A 58 8.96 6.99 13.00
N ILE A 59 9.13 6.56 11.75
CA ILE A 59 8.03 6.34 10.80
C ILE A 59 7.07 5.29 11.35
N ILE A 60 7.58 4.12 11.76
CA ILE A 60 6.76 3.04 12.31
C ILE A 60 5.99 3.49 13.54
N LYS A 61 6.65 4.23 14.44
CA LYS A 61 6.00 4.78 15.63
C LYS A 61 4.86 5.73 15.23
N THR A 62 5.14 6.72 14.39
CA THR A 62 4.13 7.68 13.91
C THR A 62 2.96 6.95 13.25
N ASP A 63 3.22 6.03 12.34
CA ASP A 63 2.15 5.31 11.62
C ASP A 63 1.34 4.38 12.54
N SER A 64 1.93 3.89 13.64
CA SER A 64 1.20 3.09 14.63
C SER A 64 0.27 3.94 15.50
N GLU A 65 0.60 5.20 15.74
CA GLU A 65 -0.15 6.15 16.58
C GLU A 65 -1.23 6.91 15.79
N GLU A 66 -0.97 7.20 14.50
CA GLU A 66 -1.88 7.95 13.62
C GLU A 66 -3.02 7.06 13.10
N MET A 67 -4.26 7.52 13.22
CA MET A 67 -5.46 6.75 12.82
C MET A 67 -5.58 6.53 11.31
N LYS A 68 -4.92 7.34 10.50
CA LYS A 68 -5.02 7.32 9.02
C LYS A 68 -3.75 6.79 8.36
N ASN A 69 -2.84 6.25 9.14
CA ASN A 69 -1.62 5.65 8.65
C ASN A 69 -1.62 4.15 8.92
N LEU A 70 -1.11 3.39 7.95
CA LEU A 70 -0.90 1.96 8.08
C LEU A 70 0.43 1.60 7.45
N PHE A 71 1.29 0.92 8.20
CA PHE A 71 2.56 0.40 7.69
C PHE A 71 2.55 -1.12 7.80
N LEU A 72 2.59 -1.81 6.66
CA LEU A 72 2.60 -3.27 6.58
C LEU A 72 3.93 -3.78 6.03
N VAL A 73 4.31 -4.96 6.51
CA VAL A 73 5.44 -5.74 5.99
C VAL A 73 4.96 -7.09 5.47
N ALA A 74 5.61 -7.60 4.42
CA ALA A 74 5.53 -8.98 3.98
C ALA A 74 6.79 -9.70 4.47
N GLU A 75 6.59 -10.79 5.22
CA GLU A 75 7.66 -11.54 5.89
C GLU A 75 7.68 -12.99 5.44
N VAL A 76 8.85 -13.49 5.07
CA VAL A 76 9.14 -14.89 4.73
C VAL A 76 10.24 -15.39 5.66
N HIS A 77 9.99 -16.43 6.46
CA HIS A 77 10.98 -17.03 7.37
C HIS A 77 11.74 -15.98 8.22
N ASN A 78 11.04 -15.04 8.85
CA ASN A 78 11.57 -13.93 9.65
C ASN A 78 12.41 -12.90 8.86
N ARG A 79 12.40 -12.96 7.54
CA ARG A 79 12.98 -11.95 6.66
C ARG A 79 11.89 -11.07 6.08
N ILE A 80 12.02 -9.76 6.21
CA ILE A 80 11.16 -8.81 5.52
C ILE A 80 11.57 -8.77 4.05
N VAL A 81 10.61 -8.99 3.16
CA VAL A 81 10.83 -9.10 1.71
C VAL A 81 10.08 -8.04 0.91
N GLY A 82 9.25 -7.26 1.58
CA GLY A 82 8.51 -6.15 0.99
C GLY A 82 7.70 -5.43 2.05
N PHE A 83 7.21 -4.27 1.69
CA PHE A 83 6.36 -3.47 2.57
C PHE A 83 5.40 -2.58 1.78
N SER A 84 4.35 -2.13 2.45
CA SER A 84 3.46 -1.08 1.96
C SER A 84 3.19 -0.06 3.05
N ARG A 85 2.91 1.17 2.64
CA ARG A 85 2.54 2.26 3.53
C ARG A 85 1.31 2.98 2.99
N CYS A 86 0.37 3.22 3.89
CA CYS A 86 -0.74 4.13 3.68
C CYS A 86 -0.48 5.37 4.51
N GLU A 87 -0.46 6.53 3.89
CA GLU A 87 -0.23 7.80 4.55
C GLU A 87 -1.43 8.73 4.35
N GLY A 88 -2.05 9.12 5.44
CA GLY A 88 -3.17 10.04 5.46
C GLY A 88 -2.75 11.48 5.74
N SER A 89 -3.72 12.38 5.70
CA SER A 89 -3.53 13.81 6.00
C SER A 89 -4.42 14.23 7.14
N ASN A 90 -3.88 15.04 8.07
CA ASN A 90 -4.62 15.67 9.14
C ASN A 90 -5.33 16.98 8.71
N LEU A 91 -5.12 17.42 7.46
CA LEU A 91 -5.83 18.56 6.90
C LEU A 91 -7.30 18.19 6.64
N LYS A 92 -8.25 18.93 7.19
CA LYS A 92 -9.69 18.62 7.14
C LYS A 92 -10.21 18.28 5.74
N ARG A 93 -9.78 19.03 4.71
CA ARG A 93 -10.23 18.80 3.31
C ARG A 93 -9.60 17.58 2.67
N LEU A 94 -8.52 17.03 3.20
CA LEU A 94 -7.81 15.86 2.70
C LEU A 94 -7.95 14.64 3.61
N SER A 95 -8.61 14.80 4.76
CA SER A 95 -8.67 13.78 5.81
C SER A 95 -9.44 12.52 5.43
N HIS A 96 -10.15 12.54 4.31
CA HIS A 96 -10.91 11.40 3.78
C HIS A 96 -10.07 10.48 2.89
N LYS A 97 -8.83 10.85 2.58
CA LYS A 97 -7.98 10.11 1.65
C LYS A 97 -6.63 9.71 2.25
N ILE A 98 -6.09 8.63 1.69
CA ILE A 98 -4.73 8.17 1.93
C ILE A 98 -3.98 7.99 0.62
N GLU A 99 -2.66 8.08 0.67
CA GLU A 99 -1.78 7.66 -0.41
C GLU A 99 -1.17 6.30 -0.07
N PHE A 100 -1.19 5.39 -1.04
CA PHE A 100 -0.66 4.03 -0.90
C PHE A 100 0.61 3.88 -1.72
N GLY A 101 1.65 3.35 -1.08
CA GLY A 101 2.89 2.92 -1.73
C GLY A 101 3.21 1.47 -1.36
N VAL A 102 3.83 0.73 -2.30
CA VAL A 102 4.25 -0.66 -2.08
C VAL A 102 5.55 -0.94 -2.82
N CYS A 103 6.44 -1.68 -2.17
CA CYS A 103 7.65 -2.18 -2.79
C CYS A 103 7.98 -3.58 -2.29
N ILE A 104 8.57 -4.42 -3.16
CA ILE A 104 8.87 -5.83 -2.90
C ILE A 104 10.18 -6.17 -3.60
N LEU A 105 11.06 -6.90 -2.93
CA LEU A 105 12.28 -7.46 -3.49
C LEU A 105 11.97 -8.23 -4.77
N ARG A 106 12.77 -8.04 -5.80
CA ARG A 106 12.55 -8.61 -7.14
C ARG A 106 12.44 -10.13 -7.14
N GLU A 107 13.21 -10.82 -6.30
CA GLU A 107 13.17 -12.28 -6.14
C GLU A 107 11.81 -12.81 -5.65
N PHE A 108 11.00 -11.97 -5.03
CA PHE A 108 9.66 -12.32 -4.52
C PHE A 108 8.51 -11.82 -5.42
N TRP A 109 8.81 -11.35 -6.62
CA TRP A 109 7.75 -11.00 -7.57
C TRP A 109 7.03 -12.25 -8.09
N GLY A 110 5.74 -12.14 -8.32
CA GLY A 110 4.91 -13.26 -8.79
C GLY A 110 4.27 -14.11 -7.69
N TYR A 111 4.66 -13.92 -6.42
CA TYR A 111 4.07 -14.63 -5.28
C TYR A 111 2.86 -13.91 -4.66
N GLY A 112 2.28 -12.95 -5.33
CA GLY A 112 1.04 -12.29 -4.90
C GLY A 112 1.18 -11.29 -3.73
N MET A 113 2.39 -11.04 -3.22
CA MET A 113 2.60 -10.18 -2.05
C MET A 113 2.06 -8.76 -2.24
N GLY A 114 2.30 -8.14 -3.41
CA GLY A 114 1.75 -6.80 -3.70
C GLY A 114 0.23 -6.78 -3.69
N LYS A 115 -0.40 -7.86 -4.16
CA LYS A 115 -1.85 -8.03 -4.09
C LYS A 115 -2.32 -8.12 -2.63
N SER A 116 -1.68 -8.96 -1.82
CA SER A 116 -2.06 -9.16 -0.42
C SER A 116 -1.86 -7.89 0.42
N LEU A 117 -0.74 -7.18 0.22
CA LEU A 117 -0.48 -5.89 0.89
C LEU A 117 -1.56 -4.85 0.54
N LEU A 118 -1.91 -4.71 -0.75
CA LEU A 118 -2.96 -3.78 -1.15
C LEU A 118 -4.35 -4.21 -0.67
N GLN A 119 -4.70 -5.51 -0.72
CA GLN A 119 -5.97 -6.00 -0.21
C GLN A 119 -6.13 -5.75 1.29
N GLN A 120 -5.09 -5.99 2.10
CA GLN A 120 -5.10 -5.66 3.52
C GLN A 120 -5.23 -4.16 3.77
N SER A 121 -4.57 -3.33 2.96
CA SER A 121 -4.68 -1.88 3.02
C SER A 121 -6.08 -1.38 2.66
N ILE A 122 -6.72 -1.97 1.64
CA ILE A 122 -8.10 -1.66 1.25
C ILE A 122 -9.07 -2.05 2.36
N GLN A 123 -8.95 -3.28 2.89
CA GLN A 123 -9.81 -3.74 3.98
C GLN A 123 -9.68 -2.81 5.20
N TRP A 124 -8.46 -2.49 5.60
CA TRP A 124 -8.23 -1.56 6.69
C TRP A 124 -8.83 -0.18 6.41
N ALA A 125 -8.69 0.35 5.20
CA ALA A 125 -9.24 1.64 4.82
C ALA A 125 -10.77 1.66 4.91
N ASP A 126 -11.42 0.61 4.42
CA ASP A 126 -12.88 0.46 4.48
C ASP A 126 -13.39 0.33 5.94
N GLU A 127 -12.63 -0.33 6.83
CA GLU A 127 -12.95 -0.46 8.25
C GLU A 127 -12.71 0.82 9.06
N ASN A 128 -11.89 1.77 8.55
CA ASN A 128 -11.49 3.00 9.25
C ASN A 128 -12.00 4.28 8.58
N GLU A 129 -13.10 4.18 7.83
CA GLU A 129 -13.79 5.34 7.21
C GLU A 129 -12.90 6.15 6.24
N VAL A 130 -11.85 5.55 5.68
CA VAL A 130 -11.05 6.15 4.61
C VAL A 130 -11.81 6.00 3.30
N LYS A 131 -12.27 7.11 2.76
CA LYS A 131 -13.10 7.10 1.55
C LYS A 131 -12.30 6.95 0.26
N LYS A 132 -11.05 7.40 0.25
CA LYS A 132 -10.24 7.40 -0.96
C LYS A 132 -8.86 6.82 -0.69
N ILE A 133 -8.47 5.86 -1.54
CA ILE A 133 -7.10 5.38 -1.66
C ILE A 133 -6.59 5.88 -3.00
N SER A 134 -5.44 6.58 -3.01
CA SER A 134 -4.75 7.02 -4.23
C SER A 134 -3.35 6.43 -4.28
N LEU A 135 -2.83 6.25 -5.48
CA LEU A 135 -1.43 5.84 -5.72
C LEU A 135 -0.94 6.41 -7.05
N GLN A 136 0.37 6.42 -7.19
CA GLN A 136 1.05 6.76 -8.43
C GLN A 136 1.86 5.58 -8.91
N VAL A 137 1.88 5.34 -10.22
CA VAL A 137 2.58 4.21 -10.83
C VAL A 137 3.19 4.61 -12.17
N LEU A 138 4.44 4.20 -12.40
CA LEU A 138 5.10 4.40 -13.68
C LEU A 138 4.31 3.71 -14.81
N GLU A 139 4.07 4.40 -15.93
CA GLU A 139 3.28 3.86 -17.05
C GLU A 139 3.81 2.51 -17.58
N LYS A 140 5.13 2.28 -17.54
CA LYS A 140 5.77 1.02 -17.94
C LYS A 140 5.46 -0.16 -16.99
N ASN A 141 4.98 0.10 -15.78
CA ASN A 141 4.64 -0.94 -14.82
C ASN A 141 3.22 -1.48 -15.06
N GLU A 142 2.99 -2.01 -16.26
CA GLU A 142 1.68 -2.52 -16.69
C GLU A 142 1.13 -3.59 -15.76
N LYS A 143 1.99 -4.46 -15.19
CA LYS A 143 1.57 -5.51 -14.26
C LYS A 143 0.95 -4.93 -13.00
N ALA A 144 1.53 -3.87 -12.43
CA ALA A 144 0.99 -3.18 -11.28
C ALA A 144 -0.32 -2.46 -11.63
N ILE A 145 -0.38 -1.74 -12.76
CA ILE A 145 -1.59 -1.07 -13.23
C ILE A 145 -2.76 -2.05 -13.38
N GLN A 146 -2.52 -3.22 -13.99
CA GLN A 146 -3.55 -4.25 -14.14
C GLN A 146 -3.98 -4.84 -12.78
N LEU A 147 -3.05 -5.02 -11.85
CA LEU A 147 -3.35 -5.45 -10.49
C LEU A 147 -4.25 -4.43 -9.78
N TYR A 148 -3.90 -3.15 -9.84
CA TYR A 148 -4.65 -2.07 -9.21
C TYR A 148 -6.08 -1.98 -9.77
N LYS A 149 -6.24 -2.08 -11.09
CA LYS A 149 -7.57 -2.14 -11.73
C LYS A 149 -8.39 -3.32 -11.23
N LYS A 150 -7.81 -4.52 -11.11
CA LYS A 150 -8.49 -5.71 -10.56
C LYS A 150 -8.93 -5.56 -9.12
N LEU A 151 -8.30 -4.67 -8.35
CA LEU A 151 -8.65 -4.36 -6.97
C LEU A 151 -9.52 -3.10 -6.82
N GLY A 152 -10.09 -2.63 -7.94
CA GLY A 152 -11.08 -1.55 -7.95
C GLY A 152 -10.50 -0.14 -7.97
N LEU A 153 -9.21 0.02 -8.30
CA LEU A 153 -8.66 1.35 -8.56
C LEU A 153 -8.86 1.72 -10.04
N GLU A 154 -9.20 2.96 -10.30
CA GLU A 154 -9.40 3.52 -11.63
C GLU A 154 -8.31 4.54 -11.96
N VAL A 155 -8.05 4.77 -13.24
CA VAL A 155 -7.13 5.82 -13.69
C VAL A 155 -7.83 7.17 -13.51
N GLU A 156 -7.24 8.05 -12.71
CA GLU A 156 -7.76 9.40 -12.47
C GLU A 156 -7.03 10.48 -13.28
N GLY A 157 -5.82 10.18 -13.74
CA GLY A 157 -5.04 11.11 -14.54
C GLY A 157 -3.68 10.57 -14.96
N ILE A 158 -2.99 11.34 -15.79
CA ILE A 158 -1.64 11.05 -16.28
C ILE A 158 -0.78 12.30 -16.12
N LEU A 159 0.31 12.19 -15.38
CA LEU A 159 1.35 13.20 -15.31
C LEU A 159 2.34 12.93 -16.45
N LYS A 160 2.38 13.86 -17.42
CA LYS A 160 3.21 13.68 -18.61
C LYS A 160 4.67 14.02 -18.34
N ASN A 161 5.59 13.18 -18.86
CA ASN A 161 7.04 13.38 -18.75
C ASN A 161 7.51 13.57 -17.30
N ASP A 162 6.90 12.84 -16.37
CA ASP A 162 7.02 13.03 -14.93
C ASP A 162 8.33 12.46 -14.36
N LYS A 163 8.82 11.36 -14.95
CA LYS A 163 10.04 10.69 -14.50
C LYS A 163 11.05 10.52 -15.64
N LYS A 164 12.32 10.78 -15.35
CA LYS A 164 13.43 10.47 -16.24
C LYS A 164 14.07 9.16 -15.76
N LEU A 165 14.16 8.16 -16.65
CA LEU A 165 14.77 6.87 -16.31
C LEU A 165 16.22 6.79 -16.80
N SER A 166 16.90 5.68 -16.48
CA SER A 166 18.32 5.46 -16.78
C SER A 166 18.65 5.50 -18.28
N ASP A 167 17.67 5.22 -19.15
CA ASP A 167 17.81 5.36 -20.60
C ASP A 167 17.79 6.82 -21.09
N GLY A 168 17.68 7.78 -20.19
CA GLY A 168 17.65 9.22 -20.46
C GLY A 168 16.31 9.73 -20.96
N LYS A 169 15.30 8.88 -21.12
CA LYS A 169 13.97 9.26 -21.62
C LYS A 169 13.04 9.64 -20.49
N TYR A 170 12.00 10.42 -20.86
CA TYR A 170 10.94 10.81 -19.94
C TYR A 170 9.73 9.90 -20.08
N TYR A 171 9.15 9.52 -18.97
CA TYR A 171 8.02 8.61 -18.86
C TYR A 171 6.90 9.24 -18.04
N ASN A 172 5.67 8.81 -18.35
CA ASN A 172 4.50 9.30 -17.65
C ASN A 172 4.29 8.54 -16.34
N THR A 173 3.66 9.22 -15.37
CA THR A 173 3.11 8.61 -14.16
C THR A 173 1.60 8.54 -14.28
N VAL A 174 1.04 7.36 -14.07
CA VAL A 174 -0.41 7.13 -14.01
C VAL A 174 -0.86 7.33 -12.57
N VAL A 175 -1.78 8.26 -12.36
CA VAL A 175 -2.45 8.48 -11.07
C VAL A 175 -3.68 7.59 -11.04
N MET A 176 -3.79 6.76 -10.01
CA MET A 176 -4.93 5.86 -9.83
C MET A 176 -5.56 6.05 -8.47
N GLY A 177 -6.88 5.84 -8.40
CA GLY A 177 -7.61 5.95 -7.14
C GLY A 177 -8.80 5.00 -7.05
N ARG A 178 -9.17 4.68 -5.82
CA ARG A 178 -10.41 3.99 -5.47
C ARG A 178 -11.17 4.88 -4.50
N PHE A 179 -12.44 5.16 -4.82
CA PHE A 179 -13.34 5.92 -3.96
C PHE A 179 -14.52 5.06 -3.54
N THR A 180 -14.90 5.11 -2.26
CA THR A 180 -16.09 4.42 -1.75
C THR A 180 -16.89 5.35 -0.84
N ASP A 181 -18.19 5.44 -1.11
CA ASP A 181 -19.16 6.14 -0.26
C ASP A 181 -19.94 5.19 0.65
N THR A 182 -19.86 3.88 0.37
CA THR A 182 -20.62 2.88 1.13
C THR A 182 -19.77 2.31 2.26
N PHE A 183 -20.08 2.70 3.50
CA PHE A 183 -19.61 2.00 4.68
C PHE A 183 -20.66 0.94 5.06
N HIS A 184 -20.31 -0.32 4.96
CA HIS A 184 -21.08 -1.36 5.62
C HIS A 184 -20.84 -1.25 7.13
N LYS A 185 -21.73 -0.56 7.85
CA LYS A 185 -21.77 -0.66 9.31
C LYS A 185 -21.93 -2.12 9.67
N ARG A 186 -20.97 -2.71 10.35
CA ARG A 186 -21.12 -4.03 10.98
C ARG A 186 -22.25 -3.90 11.99
N GLY A 187 -23.38 -4.54 11.74
CA GLY A 187 -24.35 -4.85 12.77
C GLY A 187 -25.66 -4.08 12.80
N GLU A 188 -26.19 -3.55 11.70
CA GLU A 188 -27.63 -3.24 11.63
C GLU A 188 -28.31 -4.27 10.70
N GLU A 189 -28.90 -5.31 11.30
CA GLU A 189 -29.93 -6.12 10.66
C GLU A 189 -31.05 -5.17 10.20
N VAL A 190 -31.22 -5.04 8.89
CA VAL A 190 -32.39 -4.35 8.31
C VAL A 190 -33.61 -5.23 8.59
N CYS A 191 -34.30 -4.93 9.67
CA CYS A 191 -35.60 -5.49 9.93
C CYS A 191 -36.58 -4.90 8.91
N PHE A 192 -36.85 -5.65 7.84
CA PHE A 192 -37.99 -5.34 6.94
C PHE A 192 -39.29 -5.60 7.71
N THR A 193 -39.90 -4.54 8.21
CA THR A 193 -41.29 -4.61 8.63
C THR A 193 -42.13 -4.64 7.36
N GLU A 194 -42.71 -5.81 7.06
CA GLU A 194 -43.80 -5.94 6.09
C GLU A 194 -44.97 -5.09 6.59
N GLY A 195 -45.23 -3.99 5.88
CA GLY A 195 -46.40 -3.19 6.07
C GLY A 195 -47.61 -3.90 5.47
N ASN A 196 -48.44 -4.44 6.32
CA ASN A 196 -49.80 -4.91 5.96
C ASN A 196 -50.63 -3.73 5.43
N THR A 197 -51.03 -3.80 4.18
CA THR A 197 -52.08 -3.00 3.58
C THR A 197 -53.41 -3.65 3.89
N MET A 198 -54.29 -2.93 4.56
CA MET A 198 -55.75 -3.04 4.38
C MET A 198 -56.25 -1.89 3.51
#